data_9044d486547050a6875469a6a253e59f
#
_entry.id   9044d486547050a6875469a6a253e59f
#
_cell.length_a   1.000
_cell.length_b   1.000
_cell.length_c   1.000
_cell.angle_alpha   90.00
_cell.angle_beta   90.00
_cell.angle_gamma   90.00
#
_symmetry.space_group_name_H-M   'P 1'
#
loop_
_entity.id
_entity.type
_entity.pdbx_description
1 polymer ?
#
loop_
_entity_poly.entity_id
_entity_poly.type
_entity_poly.pdbx_seq_one_letter_code
_entity_poly.pdbx_strand_id
1 'polypeptide(L)'
;MSNNRDARYTAAGRALGEARIRNRPTRKGGCGCPIIVEGRNDRLALESLGFTGEIEQVNRGWNQSRFIAYIFEKYGILNKVDQGPSVILLMDWDRTGGRLQRKIGERLEAFGMKVDNETRMELVRSMKPEGRTVEVFRSHAETLRPYIDVFDMVDSEEE
;
A
#
# COMPACT_ATOMS: atom_id res chain seq x y z
N MET A 1 26.15 -7.71 -8.19
CA MET A 1 26.02 -6.68 -7.16
C MET A 1 25.03 -5.60 -7.56
N SER A 2 25.30 -4.80 -8.58
CA SER A 2 24.31 -3.85 -9.10
C SER A 2 23.04 -4.55 -9.58
N ASN A 3 23.17 -5.78 -10.12
CA ASN A 3 22.04 -6.55 -10.59
C ASN A 3 21.05 -6.93 -9.49
N ASN A 4 21.53 -7.22 -8.28
CA ASN A 4 20.64 -7.55 -7.17
C ASN A 4 19.81 -6.34 -6.73
N ARG A 5 20.41 -5.18 -6.68
CA ARG A 5 19.71 -3.95 -6.33
C ARG A 5 18.69 -3.59 -7.39
N ASP A 6 19.07 -3.66 -8.65
CA ASP A 6 18.19 -3.36 -9.77
C ASP A 6 17.01 -4.33 -9.81
N ALA A 7 17.26 -5.63 -9.60
CA ALA A 7 16.21 -6.64 -9.55
C ALA A 7 15.26 -6.39 -8.38
N ARG A 8 15.78 -6.04 -7.21
CA ARG A 8 14.96 -5.72 -6.04
C ARG A 8 14.10 -4.48 -6.28
N TYR A 9 14.67 -3.44 -6.86
CA TYR A 9 13.95 -2.21 -7.14
C TYR A 9 12.92 -2.42 -8.25
N THR A 10 13.19 -3.29 -9.21
CA THR A 10 12.22 -3.66 -10.22
C THR A 10 11.03 -4.36 -9.57
N ALA A 11 11.27 -5.29 -8.64
CA ALA A 11 10.21 -5.98 -7.91
C ALA A 11 9.40 -5.01 -7.04
N ALA A 12 10.08 -4.12 -6.32
CA ALA A 12 9.41 -3.11 -5.50
C ALA A 12 8.59 -2.15 -6.37
N GLY A 13 9.15 -1.72 -7.49
CA GLY A 13 8.47 -0.84 -8.44
C GLY A 13 7.22 -1.48 -9.01
N ARG A 14 7.27 -2.76 -9.31
CA ARG A 14 6.12 -3.51 -9.79
C ARG A 14 5.02 -3.57 -8.72
N ALA A 15 5.38 -3.97 -7.49
CA ALA A 15 4.41 -4.06 -6.41
C ALA A 15 3.76 -2.71 -6.11
N LEU A 16 4.58 -1.66 -6.02
CA LEU A 16 4.09 -0.31 -5.77
C LEU A 16 3.31 0.24 -6.97
N GLY A 17 3.71 -0.10 -8.19
CA GLY A 17 3.00 0.32 -9.39
C GLY A 17 1.61 -0.29 -9.48
N GLU A 18 1.50 -1.59 -9.25
CA GLU A 18 0.21 -2.27 -9.22
C GLU A 18 -0.69 -1.70 -8.12
N ALA A 19 -0.12 -1.44 -6.93
CA ALA A 19 -0.87 -0.84 -5.82
C ALA A 19 -1.32 0.59 -6.17
N ARG A 20 -0.45 1.38 -6.80
CA ARG A 20 -0.78 2.76 -7.16
C ARG A 20 -1.89 2.83 -8.21
N ILE A 21 -1.89 1.90 -9.18
CA ILE A 21 -2.98 1.79 -10.17
C ILE A 21 -4.31 1.55 -9.45
N ARG A 22 -4.35 0.56 -8.55
CA ARG A 22 -5.57 0.23 -7.83
C ARG A 22 -6.01 1.30 -6.86
N ASN A 23 -5.06 1.99 -6.23
CA ASN A 23 -5.34 3.06 -5.25
C ASN A 23 -5.90 4.32 -5.92
N ARG A 24 -5.53 4.58 -7.17
CA ARG A 24 -5.95 5.80 -7.88
C ARG A 24 -7.46 5.95 -7.83
N PRO A 25 -7.98 7.17 -7.60
CA PRO A 25 -9.42 7.40 -7.59
C PRO A 25 -10.11 6.93 -8.87
N THR A 26 -11.35 6.48 -8.74
CA THR A 26 -12.11 5.99 -9.90
C THR A 26 -12.26 7.04 -10.97
N ARG A 27 -12.43 8.31 -10.58
CA ARG A 27 -12.53 9.43 -11.54
C ARG A 27 -11.24 9.62 -12.36
N LYS A 28 -10.13 9.02 -11.89
CA LYS A 28 -8.83 9.08 -12.57
C LYS A 28 -8.43 7.73 -13.18
N GLY A 29 -9.37 6.82 -13.30
CA GLY A 29 -9.15 5.53 -13.94
C GLY A 29 -8.68 4.40 -13.03
N GLY A 30 -8.62 4.62 -11.72
CA GLY A 30 -8.26 3.58 -10.77
C GLY A 30 -9.45 2.86 -10.20
N CYS A 31 -9.20 2.01 -9.22
CA CYS A 31 -10.23 1.26 -8.50
C CYS A 31 -10.67 1.92 -7.20
N GLY A 32 -9.97 2.97 -6.77
CA GLY A 32 -10.23 3.60 -5.49
C GLY A 32 -9.94 2.71 -4.30
N CYS A 33 -9.04 1.72 -4.46
CA CYS A 33 -8.69 0.81 -3.37
C CYS A 33 -7.82 1.52 -2.34
N PRO A 34 -8.24 1.58 -1.07
CA PRO A 34 -7.45 2.27 -0.05
C PRO A 34 -6.23 1.46 0.35
N ILE A 35 -5.20 2.18 0.80
CA ILE A 35 -4.05 1.56 1.45
C ILE A 35 -4.13 1.91 2.93
N ILE A 36 -3.98 0.89 3.79
CA ILE A 36 -3.97 1.09 5.23
C ILE A 36 -2.54 1.06 5.72
N VAL A 37 -2.11 2.13 6.37
CA VAL A 37 -0.77 2.27 6.94
C VAL A 37 -0.86 2.57 8.43
N GLU A 38 0.28 2.56 9.14
CA GLU A 38 0.28 2.81 10.57
C GLU A 38 -0.01 4.27 10.91
N GLY A 39 0.68 5.22 10.26
CA GLY A 39 0.59 6.61 10.64
C GLY A 39 0.84 7.60 9.52
N ARG A 40 0.90 8.87 9.92
CA ARG A 40 1.00 10.00 8.99
C ARG A 40 2.27 9.98 8.14
N ASN A 41 3.41 9.62 8.73
CA ASN A 41 4.68 9.62 7.97
C ASN A 41 4.67 8.56 6.87
N ASP A 42 3.99 7.45 7.10
CA ASP A 42 3.83 6.40 6.09
C ASP A 42 2.97 6.89 4.94
N ARG A 43 1.89 7.62 5.26
CA ARG A 43 1.05 8.24 4.24
C ARG A 43 1.84 9.22 3.40
N LEU A 44 2.63 10.09 4.04
CA LEU A 44 3.45 11.07 3.32
C LEU A 44 4.49 10.37 2.42
N ALA A 45 5.02 9.24 2.87
CA ALA A 45 5.95 8.45 2.07
C ALA A 45 5.28 7.93 0.79
N LEU A 46 4.07 7.40 0.89
CA LEU A 46 3.33 6.93 -0.29
C LEU A 46 2.95 8.09 -1.20
N GLU A 47 2.53 9.20 -0.63
CA GLU A 47 2.22 10.39 -1.42
C GLU A 47 3.43 10.88 -2.22
N SER A 48 4.65 10.76 -1.64
CA SER A 48 5.89 11.10 -2.35
C SER A 48 6.16 10.20 -3.54
N LEU A 49 5.56 9.01 -3.57
CA LEU A 49 5.65 8.08 -4.68
C LEU A 49 4.53 8.27 -5.72
N GLY A 50 3.68 9.26 -5.52
CA GLY A 50 2.60 9.58 -6.47
C GLY A 50 1.28 8.88 -6.22
N PHE A 51 1.08 8.31 -5.04
CA PHE A 51 -0.23 7.76 -4.65
C PHE A 51 -1.21 8.91 -4.43
N THR A 52 -2.38 8.84 -5.05
CA THR A 52 -3.37 9.92 -5.02
C THR A 52 -4.72 9.51 -4.47
N GLY A 53 -4.91 8.23 -4.16
CA GLY A 53 -6.17 7.72 -3.61
C GLY A 53 -6.20 7.77 -2.09
N GLU A 54 -7.19 7.11 -1.52
CA GLU A 54 -7.38 7.06 -0.07
C GLU A 54 -6.25 6.29 0.61
N ILE A 55 -5.69 6.88 1.65
CA ILE A 55 -4.71 6.23 2.52
C ILE A 55 -5.25 6.37 3.94
N GLU A 56 -5.57 5.23 4.56
CA GLU A 56 -6.13 5.20 5.91
C GLU A 56 -5.03 4.92 6.92
N GLN A 57 -5.09 5.60 8.05
CA GLN A 57 -4.10 5.48 9.11
C GLN A 57 -4.70 4.77 10.31
N VAL A 58 -4.01 3.73 10.81
CA VAL A 58 -4.44 3.01 12.02
C VAL A 58 -4.36 3.94 13.24
N ASN A 59 -3.29 4.73 13.31
CA ASN A 59 -3.05 5.65 14.43
C ASN A 59 -3.85 6.95 14.24
N ARG A 60 -5.09 6.95 14.73
CA ARG A 60 -5.99 8.10 14.66
C ARG A 60 -6.74 8.34 15.97
N GLY A 61 -6.24 7.79 17.08
CA GLY A 61 -6.87 7.97 18.39
C GLY A 61 -8.06 7.07 18.64
N TRP A 62 -8.36 6.13 17.76
CA TRP A 62 -9.43 5.16 17.94
C TRP A 62 -8.89 3.83 18.46
N ASN A 63 -9.73 3.07 19.18
CA ASN A 63 -9.37 1.69 19.45
C ASN A 63 -9.46 0.86 18.16
N GLN A 64 -8.86 -0.32 18.18
CA GLN A 64 -8.77 -1.15 16.97
C GLN A 64 -10.14 -1.62 16.47
N SER A 65 -11.06 -1.96 17.40
CA SER A 65 -12.40 -2.41 17.00
C SER A 65 -13.16 -1.35 16.22
N ARG A 66 -13.05 -0.09 16.65
CA ARG A 66 -13.68 1.02 15.96
C ARG A 66 -13.08 1.23 14.57
N PHE A 67 -11.76 1.11 14.46
CA PHE A 67 -11.08 1.23 13.18
C PHE A 67 -11.52 0.14 12.20
N ILE A 68 -11.56 -1.11 12.66
CA ILE A 68 -11.99 -2.26 11.84
C ILE A 68 -13.43 -2.05 11.34
N ALA A 69 -14.33 -1.66 12.23
CA ALA A 69 -15.73 -1.40 11.86
C ALA A 69 -15.84 -0.28 10.82
N TYR A 70 -15.07 0.78 10.98
CA TYR A 70 -15.04 1.90 10.04
C TYR A 70 -14.57 1.44 8.65
N ILE A 71 -13.50 0.67 8.59
CA ILE A 71 -12.95 0.17 7.31
C ILE A 71 -13.97 -0.74 6.62
N PHE A 72 -14.55 -1.68 7.37
CA PHE A 72 -15.55 -2.59 6.82
C PHE A 72 -16.75 -1.84 6.25
N GLU A 73 -17.26 -0.87 7.02
CA GLU A 73 -18.43 -0.11 6.60
C GLU A 73 -18.16 0.74 5.37
N LYS A 74 -16.97 1.35 5.30
CA LYS A 74 -16.62 2.23 4.19
C LYS A 74 -16.28 1.49 2.91
N TYR A 75 -15.59 0.36 3.00
CA TYR A 75 -15.01 -0.29 1.83
C TYR A 75 -15.64 -1.64 1.44
N GLY A 76 -16.34 -2.27 2.36
CA GLY A 76 -17.02 -3.53 2.06
C GLY A 76 -16.08 -4.71 1.88
N ILE A 77 -16.61 -5.82 1.36
CA ILE A 77 -15.87 -7.09 1.30
C ILE A 77 -14.98 -7.25 0.07
N LEU A 78 -15.35 -6.61 -1.04
CA LEU A 78 -14.61 -6.65 -2.29
C LEU A 78 -14.54 -5.26 -2.89
N ASN A 79 -13.53 -5.00 -3.70
CA ASN A 79 -13.49 -3.77 -4.49
C ASN A 79 -14.59 -3.85 -5.56
N LYS A 80 -15.38 -2.79 -5.67
CA LYS A 80 -16.54 -2.76 -6.58
C LYS A 80 -16.16 -2.63 -8.05
N VAL A 81 -14.95 -2.15 -8.33
CA VAL A 81 -14.51 -1.94 -9.71
C VAL A 81 -13.89 -3.20 -10.29
N ASP A 82 -12.92 -3.81 -9.58
CA ASP A 82 -12.17 -4.94 -10.12
C ASP A 82 -12.47 -6.28 -9.45
N GLN A 83 -13.36 -6.30 -8.46
CA GLN A 83 -13.71 -7.49 -7.68
C GLN A 83 -12.53 -8.09 -6.92
N GLY A 84 -11.45 -7.36 -6.83
CA GLY A 84 -10.26 -7.74 -6.07
C GLY A 84 -10.36 -7.37 -4.60
N PRO A 85 -9.23 -7.40 -3.88
CA PRO A 85 -9.21 -6.99 -2.48
C PRO A 85 -9.79 -5.61 -2.26
N SER A 86 -10.57 -5.45 -1.19
CA SER A 86 -11.18 -4.16 -0.88
C SER A 86 -10.19 -3.18 -0.25
N VAL A 87 -9.12 -3.69 0.34
CA VAL A 87 -8.07 -2.86 0.96
C VAL A 87 -6.69 -3.48 0.73
N ILE A 88 -5.67 -2.63 0.66
CA ILE A 88 -4.27 -3.03 0.67
C ILE A 88 -3.75 -2.74 2.07
N LEU A 89 -3.31 -3.76 2.79
CA LEU A 89 -2.84 -3.60 4.17
C LEU A 89 -1.32 -3.54 4.18
N LEU A 90 -0.77 -2.39 4.55
CA LEU A 90 0.66 -2.11 4.43
C LEU A 90 1.22 -1.56 5.74
N MET A 91 1.35 -2.45 6.72
CA MET A 91 2.06 -2.11 7.96
C MET A 91 3.56 -2.22 7.73
N ASP A 92 4.34 -1.63 8.62
CA ASP A 92 5.79 -1.75 8.57
C ASP A 92 6.21 -3.22 8.64
N TRP A 93 7.43 -3.51 8.18
CA TRP A 93 7.95 -4.88 8.19
C TRP A 93 9.02 -5.11 9.26
N ASP A 94 8.98 -4.29 10.31
CA ASP A 94 9.63 -4.62 11.56
C ASP A 94 8.74 -5.60 12.35
N ARG A 95 9.22 -6.05 13.50
CA ARG A 95 8.51 -7.05 14.29
C ARG A 95 7.12 -6.59 14.72
N THR A 96 7.03 -5.35 15.18
CA THR A 96 5.76 -4.75 15.61
C THR A 96 4.78 -4.63 14.44
N GLY A 97 5.29 -4.17 13.29
CA GLY A 97 4.48 -4.05 12.08
C GLY A 97 3.95 -5.39 11.60
N GLY A 98 4.76 -6.43 11.68
CA GLY A 98 4.33 -7.79 11.31
C GLY A 98 3.19 -8.31 12.18
N ARG A 99 3.25 -8.05 13.48
CA ARG A 99 2.17 -8.42 14.40
C ARG A 99 0.89 -7.65 14.09
N LEU A 100 1.03 -6.36 13.85
CA LEU A 100 -0.11 -5.49 13.54
C LEU A 100 -0.75 -5.88 12.20
N GLN A 101 0.07 -6.20 11.19
CA GLN A 101 -0.40 -6.67 9.90
C GLN A 101 -1.30 -7.90 10.08
N ARG A 102 -0.82 -8.89 10.81
CA ARG A 102 -1.55 -10.12 11.04
C ARG A 102 -2.84 -9.88 11.81
N LYS A 103 -2.75 -9.12 12.90
CA LYS A 103 -3.90 -8.87 13.77
C LYS A 103 -5.01 -8.12 13.05
N ILE A 104 -4.68 -7.05 12.35
CA ILE A 104 -5.66 -6.27 11.60
C ILE A 104 -6.21 -7.09 10.44
N GLY A 105 -5.33 -7.76 9.69
CA GLY A 105 -5.73 -8.60 8.56
C GLY A 105 -6.73 -9.69 8.98
N GLU A 106 -6.44 -10.41 10.05
CA GLU A 106 -7.34 -11.44 10.56
C GLU A 106 -8.71 -10.88 10.95
N ARG A 107 -8.74 -9.71 11.58
CA ARG A 107 -9.99 -9.10 11.99
C ARG A 107 -10.82 -8.60 10.81
N LEU A 108 -10.17 -8.03 9.78
CA LEU A 108 -10.86 -7.63 8.56
C LEU A 108 -11.40 -8.85 7.82
N GLU A 109 -10.59 -9.89 7.71
CA GLU A 109 -11.02 -11.14 7.07
C GLU A 109 -12.16 -11.83 7.81
N ALA A 110 -12.22 -11.68 9.13
CA ALA A 110 -13.32 -12.21 9.94
C ALA A 110 -14.67 -11.55 9.57
N PHE A 111 -14.66 -10.34 9.03
CA PHE A 111 -15.84 -9.69 8.49
C PHE A 111 -16.11 -10.07 7.04
N GLY A 112 -15.35 -10.98 6.47
CA GLY A 112 -15.50 -11.41 5.09
C GLY A 112 -14.77 -10.55 4.07
N MET A 113 -13.97 -9.59 4.51
CA MET A 113 -13.25 -8.71 3.60
C MET A 113 -12.10 -9.45 2.93
N LYS A 114 -11.90 -9.19 1.66
CA LYS A 114 -10.71 -9.66 0.94
C LYS A 114 -9.62 -8.61 1.11
N VAL A 115 -8.50 -9.02 1.73
CA VAL A 115 -7.40 -8.13 2.09
C VAL A 115 -6.16 -8.45 1.24
N ASP A 116 -5.53 -7.43 0.70
CA ASP A 116 -4.25 -7.58 0.01
C ASP A 116 -3.12 -7.55 1.04
N ASN A 117 -2.51 -8.70 1.28
CA ASN A 117 -1.30 -8.85 2.09
C ASN A 117 -0.07 -9.09 1.20
N GLU A 118 -0.26 -9.33 -0.08
CA GLU A 118 0.82 -9.70 -1.00
C GLU A 118 1.71 -8.53 -1.35
N THR A 119 1.14 -7.34 -1.49
CA THR A 119 1.92 -6.13 -1.77
C THR A 119 2.99 -5.93 -0.70
N ARG A 120 2.60 -6.03 0.57
CA ARG A 120 3.54 -5.90 1.69
C ARG A 120 4.61 -7.00 1.64
N MET A 121 4.22 -8.23 1.39
CA MET A 121 5.18 -9.34 1.33
C MET A 121 6.24 -9.12 0.26
N GLU A 122 5.84 -8.62 -0.90
CA GLU A 122 6.76 -8.32 -1.98
C GLU A 122 7.72 -7.19 -1.59
N LEU A 123 7.21 -6.16 -0.91
CA LEU A 123 8.02 -5.04 -0.45
C LEU A 123 8.98 -5.47 0.66
N VAL A 124 8.56 -6.37 1.54
CA VAL A 124 9.45 -6.94 2.56
C VAL A 124 10.64 -7.62 1.90
N ARG A 125 10.40 -8.42 0.88
CA ARG A 125 11.47 -9.14 0.16
C ARG A 125 12.40 -8.19 -0.57
N SER A 126 11.85 -7.18 -1.22
CA SER A 126 12.62 -6.32 -2.12
C SER A 126 13.29 -5.15 -1.41
N MET A 127 12.69 -4.62 -0.33
CA MET A 127 13.18 -3.41 0.33
C MET A 127 13.83 -3.64 1.69
N LYS A 128 13.91 -4.87 2.15
CA LYS A 128 14.48 -5.20 3.45
C LYS A 128 15.89 -4.62 3.68
N PRO A 129 16.80 -4.66 2.70
CA PRO A 129 18.11 -4.04 2.90
C PRO A 129 18.09 -2.52 3.10
N GLU A 130 17.08 -1.82 2.60
CA GLU A 130 16.97 -0.36 2.70
C GLU A 130 16.28 0.09 3.98
N GLY A 131 15.51 -0.78 4.61
CA GLY A 131 14.83 -0.45 5.86
C GLY A 131 13.65 -1.38 6.13
N ARG A 132 12.96 -1.15 7.23
CA ARG A 132 11.88 -2.02 7.71
C ARG A 132 10.56 -1.29 7.90
N THR A 133 10.46 -0.06 7.43
CA THR A 133 9.26 0.76 7.57
C THR A 133 8.82 1.32 6.24
N VAL A 134 7.53 1.59 6.11
CA VAL A 134 6.96 2.24 4.92
C VAL A 134 7.60 3.61 4.70
N GLU A 135 7.99 4.28 5.78
CA GLU A 135 8.61 5.60 5.72
C GLU A 135 9.91 5.62 4.89
N VAL A 136 10.58 4.46 4.73
CA VAL A 136 11.80 4.37 3.93
C VAL A 136 11.58 4.81 2.48
N PHE A 137 10.35 4.69 1.96
CA PHE A 137 10.05 5.10 0.60
C PHE A 137 10.25 6.59 0.37
N ARG A 138 10.14 7.40 1.42
CA ARG A 138 10.29 8.84 1.29
C ARG A 138 11.74 9.22 0.92
N SER A 139 12.70 8.58 1.57
CA SER A 139 14.12 8.83 1.28
C SER A 139 14.58 8.17 -0.03
N HIS A 140 13.82 7.18 -0.52
CA HIS A 140 14.14 6.47 -1.76
C HIS A 140 13.20 6.82 -2.91
N ALA A 141 12.33 7.82 -2.73
CA ALA A 141 11.29 8.14 -3.72
C ALA A 141 11.88 8.46 -5.10
N GLU A 142 12.93 9.28 -5.14
CA GLU A 142 13.56 9.67 -6.40
C GLU A 142 14.11 8.47 -7.15
N THR A 143 14.68 7.51 -6.43
CA THR A 143 15.24 6.30 -7.03
C THR A 143 14.13 5.32 -7.45
N LEU A 144 13.08 5.19 -6.63
CA LEU A 144 12.02 4.21 -6.86
C LEU A 144 10.99 4.63 -7.92
N ARG A 145 10.71 5.93 -8.05
CA ARG A 145 9.67 6.39 -8.96
C ARG A 145 9.84 5.91 -10.40
N PRO A 146 11.05 5.92 -10.99
CA PRO A 146 11.21 5.39 -12.34
C PRO A 146 10.81 3.92 -12.47
N TYR A 147 11.09 3.11 -11.44
CA TYR A 147 10.70 1.69 -11.43
C TYR A 147 9.18 1.53 -11.31
N ILE A 148 8.55 2.38 -10.52
CA ILE A 148 7.09 2.37 -10.38
C ILE A 148 6.42 2.80 -11.69
N ASP A 149 6.93 3.86 -12.31
CA ASP A 149 6.35 4.44 -13.51
C ASP A 149 6.41 3.51 -14.72
N VAL A 150 7.34 2.55 -14.73
CA VAL A 150 7.38 1.52 -15.77
C VAL A 150 6.09 0.68 -15.77
N PHE A 151 5.56 0.38 -14.60
CA PHE A 151 4.36 -0.45 -14.45
C PHE A 151 3.08 0.38 -14.38
N ASP A 152 3.17 1.63 -14.00
CA ASP A 152 2.04 2.52 -13.87
C ASP A 152 2.31 3.79 -14.68
N MET A 153 2.22 3.66 -15.97
CA MET A 153 2.42 4.79 -16.87
C MET A 153 1.18 5.69 -16.85
N VAL A 154 1.37 6.88 -16.29
CA VAL A 154 0.36 7.93 -16.35
C VAL A 154 0.68 8.77 -17.59
N ASP A 155 -0.28 8.89 -18.48
CA ASP A 155 -0.10 9.71 -19.68
C ASP A 155 -0.05 11.18 -19.25
N SER A 156 1.12 11.79 -19.48
CA SER A 156 1.32 13.19 -19.10
C SER A 156 0.43 14.16 -19.86
N GLU A 157 -0.16 13.73 -20.97
CA GLU A 157 -1.08 14.54 -21.75
C GLU A 157 -2.46 14.67 -21.10
N GLU A 158 -2.76 13.81 -20.12
CA GLU A 158 -4.04 13.85 -19.40
C GLU A 158 -4.00 14.75 -18.17
N GLU A 159 -2.84 15.27 -17.84
CA GLU A 159 -2.71 16.23 -16.76
C GLU A 159 -3.19 17.64 -17.21
#